data_60e9b76839260bce9e41723eaa2545d2
#
_entry.id   60e9b76839260bce9e41723eaa2545d2
#
_cell.length_a   1.000
_cell.length_b   1.000
_cell.length_c   1.000
_cell.angle_alpha   90.00
_cell.angle_beta   90.00
_cell.angle_gamma   90.00
#
_symmetry.space_group_name_H-M   'P 1'
#
loop_
_entity.id
_entity.type
_entity.pdbx_description
1 polymer ?
#
loop_
_entity_poly.entity_id
_entity_poly.type
_entity_poly.pdbx_seq_one_letter_code
_entity_poly.pdbx_strand_id
1 'polypeptide(L)'
;MAEGWLVPSIISHSVVAVAAGTVCADGTMPVRFWLLSIICAVLPDADVLGFRFGINYGDFFGHRGFFHSLFFAVLVGVLAAGMFFRSPTTRPWRWWLVALYFSLLTASHGILDAFTSGGLGIALLSPFDATRYFFPWTPIRVSPLGIRAFMSPWGMQVIMNELLWIWLPAVSAAVLVKASLVLAKMGSPEEH
;
A
#
# COMPACT_ATOMS: atom_id res chain seq x y z
N MET A 1 -25.14 15.95 8.53
CA MET A 1 -23.77 16.44 8.51
C MET A 1 -22.94 15.33 7.89
N ALA A 2 -22.36 15.55 6.73
CA ALA A 2 -21.50 14.56 6.11
C ALA A 2 -20.22 14.49 6.95
N GLU A 3 -20.10 13.48 7.79
CA GLU A 3 -18.85 13.14 8.43
C GLU A 3 -17.87 12.82 7.32
N GLY A 4 -16.87 13.69 7.13
CA GLY A 4 -15.89 13.55 6.09
C GLY A 4 -15.05 12.30 6.36
N TRP A 5 -15.20 11.29 5.55
CA TRP A 5 -14.44 10.06 5.56
C TRP A 5 -12.97 10.40 5.27
N LEU A 6 -12.06 9.95 6.10
CA LEU A 6 -10.68 10.42 6.15
C LEU A 6 -9.72 9.24 5.99
N VAL A 7 -8.84 9.28 4.99
CA VAL A 7 -7.84 8.23 4.67
C VAL A 7 -6.50 8.89 4.32
N PRO A 8 -5.34 8.19 4.42
CA PRO A 8 -4.14 8.64 3.73
C PRO A 8 -4.43 8.79 2.25
N SER A 9 -3.75 9.71 1.59
CA SER A 9 -4.06 9.95 0.18
C SER A 9 -3.63 8.78 -0.69
N ILE A 10 -4.39 8.50 -1.75
CA ILE A 10 -4.04 7.56 -2.82
C ILE A 10 -2.61 7.85 -3.35
N ILE A 11 -2.19 9.11 -3.32
CA ILE A 11 -0.87 9.54 -3.74
C ILE A 11 0.21 8.90 -2.86
N SER A 12 0.03 8.90 -1.54
CA SER A 12 1.01 8.35 -0.61
C SER A 12 1.17 6.83 -0.75
N HIS A 13 0.09 6.09 -0.91
CA HIS A 13 0.16 4.66 -1.20
C HIS A 13 0.85 4.38 -2.53
N SER A 14 0.63 5.23 -3.55
CA SER A 14 1.32 5.13 -4.83
C SER A 14 2.82 5.43 -4.72
N VAL A 15 3.22 6.41 -3.92
CA VAL A 15 4.64 6.71 -3.64
C VAL A 15 5.34 5.52 -2.98
N VAL A 16 4.70 4.90 -1.99
CA VAL A 16 5.23 3.69 -1.34
C VAL A 16 5.36 2.54 -2.34
N ALA A 17 4.37 2.37 -3.25
CA ALA A 17 4.42 1.36 -4.30
C ALA A 17 5.61 1.55 -5.25
N VAL A 18 5.86 2.80 -5.69
CA VAL A 18 6.99 3.12 -6.57
C VAL A 18 8.32 2.94 -5.84
N ALA A 19 8.42 3.37 -4.59
CA ALA A 19 9.62 3.19 -3.76
C ALA A 19 9.95 1.70 -3.56
N ALA A 20 8.98 0.88 -3.17
CA ALA A 20 9.14 -0.56 -3.02
C ALA A 20 9.48 -1.24 -4.36
N GLY A 21 8.81 -0.85 -5.44
CA GLY A 21 9.10 -1.33 -6.79
C GLY A 21 10.54 -1.03 -7.20
N THR A 22 11.05 0.15 -6.91
CA THR A 22 12.44 0.54 -7.21
C THR A 22 13.47 -0.36 -6.53
N VAL A 23 13.19 -0.79 -5.30
CA VAL A 23 14.05 -1.72 -4.55
C VAL A 23 14.01 -3.12 -5.17
N CYS A 24 12.82 -3.62 -5.49
CA CYS A 24 12.59 -5.01 -5.92
C CYS A 24 12.82 -5.23 -7.42
N ALA A 25 12.72 -4.17 -8.24
CA ALA A 25 12.89 -4.28 -9.69
C ALA A 25 14.36 -4.45 -10.08
N ASP A 26 14.61 -5.38 -10.99
CA ASP A 26 15.94 -5.69 -11.54
C ASP A 26 16.24 -4.99 -12.89
N GLY A 27 15.50 -3.95 -13.23
CA GLY A 27 15.66 -3.22 -14.50
C GLY A 27 14.99 -3.91 -15.70
N THR A 28 14.61 -5.16 -15.60
CA THR A 28 13.92 -5.94 -16.65
C THR A 28 12.41 -6.04 -16.41
N MET A 29 11.93 -5.47 -15.30
CA MET A 29 10.52 -5.55 -14.92
C MET A 29 9.63 -4.83 -15.93
N PRO A 30 8.59 -5.51 -16.45
CA PRO A 30 7.69 -4.95 -17.45
C PRO A 30 6.82 -3.83 -16.85
N VAL A 31 6.28 -2.96 -17.70
CA VAL A 31 5.37 -1.86 -17.29
C VAL A 31 4.22 -2.37 -16.44
N ARG A 32 3.67 -3.57 -16.72
CA ARG A 32 2.61 -4.18 -15.91
C ARG A 32 3.00 -4.36 -14.44
N PHE A 33 4.28 -4.59 -14.13
CA PHE A 33 4.73 -4.69 -12.73
C PHE A 33 4.49 -3.38 -11.99
N TRP A 34 4.85 -2.25 -12.59
CA TRP A 34 4.67 -0.92 -12.00
C TRP A 34 3.20 -0.55 -11.84
N LEU A 35 2.40 -0.80 -12.89
CA LEU A 35 0.96 -0.55 -12.84
C LEU A 35 0.27 -1.38 -11.76
N LEU A 36 0.58 -2.67 -11.69
CA LEU A 36 0.01 -3.56 -10.66
C LEU A 36 0.50 -3.18 -9.26
N SER A 37 1.74 -2.70 -9.11
CA SER A 37 2.23 -2.20 -7.82
C SER A 37 1.35 -1.05 -7.32
N ILE A 38 1.09 -0.06 -8.16
CA ILE A 38 0.21 1.07 -7.80
C ILE A 38 -1.21 0.56 -7.52
N ILE A 39 -1.77 -0.27 -8.40
CA ILE A 39 -3.13 -0.81 -8.24
C ILE A 39 -3.25 -1.59 -6.92
N CYS A 40 -2.34 -2.52 -6.62
CA CYS A 40 -2.36 -3.30 -5.38
C CYS A 40 -2.24 -2.42 -4.13
N ALA A 41 -1.43 -1.36 -4.20
CA ALA A 41 -1.26 -0.44 -3.08
C ALA A 41 -2.49 0.43 -2.79
N VAL A 42 -3.32 0.73 -3.80
CA VAL A 42 -4.50 1.59 -3.65
C VAL A 42 -5.82 0.83 -3.66
N LEU A 43 -5.80 -0.46 -4.02
CA LEU A 43 -6.99 -1.28 -4.18
C LEU A 43 -7.87 -1.36 -2.92
N PRO A 44 -7.33 -1.44 -1.69
CA PRO A 44 -8.17 -1.46 -0.49
C PRO A 44 -9.15 -0.29 -0.41
N ASP A 45 -8.74 0.90 -0.80
CA ASP A 45 -9.58 2.11 -0.80
C ASP A 45 -10.74 2.07 -1.82
N ALA A 46 -10.76 1.11 -2.73
CA ALA A 46 -11.91 0.90 -3.60
C ALA A 46 -13.19 0.52 -2.82
N ASP A 47 -13.06 0.11 -1.55
CA ASP A 47 -14.18 -0.18 -0.66
C ASP A 47 -15.09 1.03 -0.40
N VAL A 48 -14.60 2.26 -0.58
CA VAL A 48 -15.41 3.49 -0.49
C VAL A 48 -16.57 3.50 -1.49
N LEU A 49 -16.47 2.72 -2.58
CA LEU A 49 -17.57 2.54 -3.51
C LEU A 49 -18.78 1.86 -2.86
N GLY A 50 -18.55 1.07 -1.82
CA GLY A 50 -19.58 0.40 -1.03
C GLY A 50 -20.60 1.36 -0.42
N PHE A 51 -20.19 2.60 -0.10
CA PHE A 51 -21.09 3.62 0.41
C PHE A 51 -22.24 3.94 -0.55
N ARG A 52 -22.02 3.84 -1.87
CA ARG A 52 -23.06 4.04 -2.88
C ARG A 52 -24.10 2.90 -2.89
N PHE A 53 -23.73 1.75 -2.31
CA PHE A 53 -24.60 0.57 -2.20
C PHE A 53 -25.14 0.39 -0.79
N GLY A 54 -25.03 1.41 0.08
CA GLY A 54 -25.57 1.38 1.43
C GLY A 54 -24.74 0.62 2.45
N ILE A 55 -23.50 0.25 2.12
CA ILE A 55 -22.56 -0.34 3.09
C ILE A 55 -22.06 0.79 3.99
N ASN A 56 -22.21 0.63 5.32
CA ASN A 56 -21.74 1.62 6.27
C ASN A 56 -20.25 1.45 6.57
N TYR A 57 -19.62 2.50 7.07
CA TYR A 57 -18.19 2.49 7.41
C TYR A 57 -17.82 1.34 8.36
N GLY A 58 -18.63 1.10 9.39
CA GLY A 58 -18.39 0.09 10.43
C GLY A 58 -18.69 -1.34 10.01
N ASP A 59 -19.31 -1.57 8.85
CA ASP A 59 -19.69 -2.90 8.37
C ASP A 59 -18.44 -3.72 8.03
N PHE A 60 -18.61 -5.04 7.92
CA PHE A 60 -17.54 -5.97 7.58
C PHE A 60 -16.84 -5.61 6.25
N PHE A 61 -17.63 -5.28 5.22
CA PHE A 61 -17.14 -4.78 3.92
C PHE A 61 -17.08 -3.25 3.86
N GLY A 62 -17.28 -2.57 4.98
CA GLY A 62 -17.16 -1.13 5.08
C GLY A 62 -15.70 -0.69 5.04
N HIS A 63 -15.53 0.62 4.92
CA HIS A 63 -14.19 1.20 4.78
C HIS A 63 -13.30 0.86 5.99
N ARG A 64 -12.05 0.49 5.72
CA ARG A 64 -11.06 -0.03 6.68
C ARG A 64 -11.46 -1.37 7.32
N GLY A 65 -12.43 -2.09 6.72
CA GLY A 65 -12.83 -3.44 7.11
C GLY A 65 -12.00 -4.52 6.40
N PHE A 66 -12.69 -5.53 5.88
CA PHE A 66 -12.09 -6.71 5.24
C PHE A 66 -11.04 -6.38 4.16
N PHE A 67 -11.28 -5.36 3.33
CA PHE A 67 -10.38 -5.00 2.24
C PHE A 67 -9.03 -4.42 2.69
N HIS A 68 -8.92 -4.01 3.95
CA HIS A 68 -7.67 -3.54 4.57
C HIS A 68 -6.97 -4.61 5.41
N SER A 69 -7.46 -5.86 5.39
CA SER A 69 -6.91 -6.95 6.17
C SER A 69 -5.66 -7.57 5.52
N LEU A 70 -4.85 -8.21 6.36
CA LEU A 70 -3.70 -8.99 5.90
C LEU A 70 -4.14 -10.19 5.04
N PHE A 71 -5.30 -10.78 5.34
CA PHE A 71 -5.86 -11.87 4.54
C PHE A 71 -6.18 -11.40 3.11
N PHE A 72 -6.88 -10.26 2.98
CA PHE A 72 -7.17 -9.68 1.67
C PHE A 72 -5.89 -9.33 0.91
N ALA A 73 -4.89 -8.79 1.60
CA ALA A 73 -3.60 -8.47 1.01
C ALA A 73 -2.90 -9.72 0.41
N VAL A 74 -2.91 -10.84 1.13
CA VAL A 74 -2.37 -12.13 0.61
C VAL A 74 -3.16 -12.59 -0.60
N LEU A 75 -4.50 -12.53 -0.54
CA LEU A 75 -5.37 -12.92 -1.65
C LEU A 75 -5.06 -12.10 -2.92
N VAL A 76 -4.98 -10.77 -2.78
CA VAL A 76 -4.62 -9.87 -3.91
C VAL A 76 -3.25 -10.19 -4.47
N GLY A 77 -2.24 -10.37 -3.63
CA GLY A 77 -0.89 -10.67 -4.07
C GLY A 77 -0.77 -11.99 -4.82
N VAL A 78 -1.43 -13.04 -4.33
CA VAL A 78 -1.48 -14.36 -4.99
C VAL A 78 -2.21 -14.28 -6.33
N LEU A 79 -3.35 -13.59 -6.37
CA LEU A 79 -4.12 -13.42 -7.60
C LEU A 79 -3.35 -12.58 -8.64
N ALA A 80 -2.77 -11.45 -8.25
CA ALA A 80 -1.99 -10.61 -9.15
C ALA A 80 -0.78 -11.37 -9.74
N ALA A 81 -0.03 -12.07 -8.90
CA ALA A 81 1.08 -12.90 -9.36
C ALA A 81 0.62 -14.06 -10.26
N GLY A 82 -0.47 -14.72 -9.89
CA GLY A 82 -1.01 -15.87 -10.63
C GLY A 82 -1.54 -15.48 -12.01
N MET A 83 -2.22 -14.35 -12.11
CA MET A 83 -2.82 -13.89 -13.36
C MET A 83 -1.81 -13.26 -14.34
N PHE A 84 -0.85 -12.50 -13.81
CA PHE A 84 -0.01 -11.64 -14.64
C PHE A 84 1.47 -12.08 -14.74
N PHE A 85 1.94 -12.97 -13.86
CA PHE A 85 3.35 -13.37 -13.79
C PHE A 85 3.58 -14.88 -13.85
N ARG A 86 2.52 -15.67 -14.04
CA ARG A 86 2.63 -17.11 -14.21
C ARG A 86 3.02 -17.43 -15.65
N SER A 87 4.32 -17.59 -15.89
CA SER A 87 4.84 -18.05 -17.19
C SER A 87 5.53 -19.40 -17.03
N PRO A 88 5.37 -20.34 -17.99
CA PRO A 88 6.08 -21.61 -18.00
C PRO A 88 7.61 -21.45 -18.05
N THR A 89 8.08 -20.32 -18.56
CA THR A 89 9.51 -19.99 -18.69
C THR A 89 10.09 -19.30 -17.44
N THR A 90 9.23 -18.84 -16.52
CA THR A 90 9.71 -18.27 -15.25
C THR A 90 10.01 -19.38 -14.27
N ARG A 91 11.17 -19.30 -13.61
CA ARG A 91 11.51 -20.26 -12.55
C ARG A 91 10.42 -20.29 -11.50
N PRO A 92 9.90 -21.47 -11.06
CA PRO A 92 8.76 -21.58 -10.15
C PRO A 92 8.91 -20.78 -8.84
N TRP A 93 10.13 -20.68 -8.31
CA TRP A 93 10.41 -19.93 -7.08
C TRP A 93 10.31 -18.42 -7.22
N ARG A 94 10.36 -17.85 -8.45
CA ARG A 94 10.17 -16.40 -8.67
C ARG A 94 8.71 -15.99 -8.55
N TRP A 95 7.78 -16.89 -8.88
CA TRP A 95 6.35 -16.57 -8.78
C TRP A 95 5.91 -16.24 -7.36
N TRP A 96 6.32 -17.03 -6.36
CA TRP A 96 5.96 -16.78 -4.98
C TRP A 96 6.61 -15.51 -4.41
N LEU A 97 7.81 -15.12 -4.91
CA LEU A 97 8.42 -13.83 -4.56
C LEU A 97 7.59 -12.65 -5.09
N VAL A 98 7.06 -12.75 -6.30
CA VAL A 98 6.16 -11.76 -6.86
C VAL A 98 4.84 -11.71 -6.08
N ALA A 99 4.29 -12.88 -5.72
CA ALA A 99 3.10 -12.97 -4.87
C ALA A 99 3.35 -12.33 -3.50
N LEU A 100 4.47 -12.63 -2.85
CA LEU A 100 4.87 -12.04 -1.59
C LEU A 100 5.02 -10.50 -1.71
N TYR A 101 5.68 -10.03 -2.77
CA TYR A 101 5.85 -8.60 -3.02
C TYR A 101 4.50 -7.87 -3.10
N PHE A 102 3.56 -8.34 -3.94
CA PHE A 102 2.24 -7.71 -4.05
C PHE A 102 1.41 -7.86 -2.77
N SER A 103 1.56 -8.98 -2.04
CA SER A 103 0.91 -9.15 -0.72
C SER A 103 1.41 -8.14 0.29
N LEU A 104 2.73 -7.98 0.42
CA LEU A 104 3.33 -7.00 1.34
C LEU A 104 2.98 -5.57 0.94
N LEU A 105 2.93 -5.29 -0.35
CA LEU A 105 2.56 -3.97 -0.86
C LEU A 105 1.10 -3.64 -0.56
N THR A 106 0.18 -4.58 -0.76
CA THR A 106 -1.23 -4.39 -0.39
C THR A 106 -1.39 -4.29 1.13
N ALA A 107 -0.66 -5.10 1.92
CA ALA A 107 -0.69 -5.03 3.38
C ALA A 107 -0.16 -3.69 3.91
N SER A 108 0.84 -3.08 3.23
CA SER A 108 1.38 -1.78 3.61
C SER A 108 0.33 -0.68 3.63
N HIS A 109 -0.73 -0.80 2.81
CA HIS A 109 -1.87 0.12 2.82
C HIS A 109 -2.54 0.13 4.20
N GLY A 110 -3.06 -1.01 4.67
CA GLY A 110 -3.71 -1.10 5.97
C GLY A 110 -2.78 -0.75 7.14
N ILE A 111 -1.48 -1.07 7.02
CA ILE A 111 -0.47 -0.70 8.02
C ILE A 111 -0.31 0.82 8.09
N LEU A 112 -0.18 1.51 6.97
CA LEU A 112 -0.08 2.98 6.93
C LEU A 112 -1.35 3.64 7.48
N ASP A 113 -2.50 3.08 7.15
CA ASP A 113 -3.79 3.54 7.67
C ASP A 113 -3.89 3.39 9.19
N ALA A 114 -3.31 2.35 9.76
CA ALA A 114 -3.27 2.17 11.23
C ALA A 114 -2.41 3.24 11.94
N PHE A 115 -1.51 3.93 11.23
CA PHE A 115 -0.76 5.09 11.73
C PHE A 115 -1.49 6.43 11.57
N THR A 116 -2.73 6.43 11.08
CA THR A 116 -3.50 7.67 10.92
C THR A 116 -4.25 8.07 12.17
N SER A 117 -4.53 9.37 12.31
CA SER A 117 -5.16 9.98 13.48
C SER A 117 -6.70 9.98 13.44
N GLY A 118 -7.36 9.28 12.51
CA GLY A 118 -8.83 9.33 12.40
C GLY A 118 -9.46 8.10 11.77
N GLY A 119 -10.79 8.07 11.77
CA GLY A 119 -11.58 6.91 11.36
C GLY A 119 -11.86 5.95 12.51
N LEU A 120 -12.20 4.70 12.20
CA LEU A 120 -12.54 3.66 13.19
C LEU A 120 -11.41 2.65 13.45
N GLY A 121 -10.21 2.88 12.93
CA GLY A 121 -9.14 1.88 12.94
C GLY A 121 -9.28 0.85 11.82
N ILE A 122 -8.35 -0.10 11.77
CA ILE A 122 -8.19 -1.06 10.68
C ILE A 122 -8.46 -2.48 11.17
N ALA A 123 -9.32 -3.23 10.49
CA ALA A 123 -9.60 -4.64 10.79
C ALA A 123 -8.51 -5.56 10.20
N LEU A 124 -7.26 -5.43 10.68
CA LEU A 124 -6.08 -6.12 10.13
C LEU A 124 -6.23 -7.64 10.12
N LEU A 125 -6.92 -8.22 11.10
CA LEU A 125 -7.06 -9.67 11.25
C LEU A 125 -8.34 -10.23 10.63
N SER A 126 -9.16 -9.39 9.97
CA SER A 126 -10.35 -9.85 9.26
C SER A 126 -9.96 -10.89 8.18
N PRO A 127 -10.75 -11.95 7.96
CA PRO A 127 -12.11 -12.25 8.46
C PRO A 127 -12.14 -12.95 9.83
N PHE A 128 -11.00 -13.28 10.43
CA PHE A 128 -10.93 -14.08 11.67
C PHE A 128 -11.27 -13.26 12.91
N ASP A 129 -10.88 -11.98 12.92
CA ASP A 129 -11.23 -11.01 13.95
C ASP A 129 -11.54 -9.67 13.26
N ALA A 130 -12.75 -9.16 13.46
CA ALA A 130 -13.21 -7.90 12.91
C ALA A 130 -12.87 -6.69 13.81
N THR A 131 -12.14 -6.89 14.90
CA THR A 131 -11.69 -5.80 15.77
C THR A 131 -10.81 -4.84 14.99
N ARG A 132 -11.05 -3.56 15.20
CA ARG A 132 -10.35 -2.48 14.51
C ARG A 132 -9.29 -1.86 15.39
N TYR A 133 -8.09 -1.70 14.85
CA TYR A 133 -6.91 -1.26 15.60
C TYR A 133 -6.33 0.02 15.01
N PHE A 134 -5.79 0.85 15.88
CA PHE A 134 -4.80 1.88 15.56
C PHE A 134 -3.47 1.50 16.20
N PHE A 135 -2.38 1.96 15.63
CA PHE A 135 -1.12 1.96 16.37
C PHE A 135 -1.16 2.98 17.51
N PRO A 136 -0.41 2.77 18.59
CA PRO A 136 -0.36 3.72 19.72
C PRO A 136 0.13 5.12 19.33
N TRP A 137 0.83 5.22 18.22
CA TRP A 137 1.35 6.46 17.67
C TRP A 137 0.79 6.69 16.28
N THR A 138 0.09 7.80 16.07
CA THR A 138 -0.65 8.11 14.85
C THR A 138 -0.25 9.48 14.27
N PRO A 139 0.97 9.60 13.72
CA PRO A 139 1.49 10.89 13.23
C PRO A 139 0.89 11.33 11.90
N ILE A 140 0.27 10.40 11.15
CA ILE A 140 -0.23 10.65 9.81
C ILE A 140 -1.61 11.31 9.90
N ARG A 141 -1.74 12.47 9.29
CA ARG A 141 -3.03 13.16 9.18
C ARG A 141 -3.89 12.51 8.12
N VAL A 142 -5.15 12.35 8.42
CA VAL A 142 -6.12 11.80 7.48
C VAL A 142 -6.52 12.81 6.41
N SER A 143 -6.54 12.35 5.16
CA SER A 143 -6.95 13.14 4.00
C SER A 143 -8.48 13.18 3.89
N PRO A 144 -9.10 14.32 3.56
CA PRO A 144 -10.52 14.37 3.29
C PRO A 144 -10.85 13.65 1.98
N LEU A 145 -11.96 12.91 1.96
CA LEU A 145 -12.47 12.30 0.73
C LEU A 145 -13.06 13.35 -0.22
N GLY A 146 -12.65 13.26 -1.48
CA GLY A 146 -13.13 14.10 -2.57
C GLY A 146 -12.18 15.22 -2.96
N ILE A 147 -12.05 15.42 -4.26
CA ILE A 147 -11.08 16.34 -4.89
C ILE A 147 -11.22 17.77 -4.35
N ARG A 148 -12.46 18.26 -4.19
CA ARG A 148 -12.70 19.63 -3.72
C ARG A 148 -12.21 19.84 -2.29
N ALA A 149 -12.44 18.89 -1.40
CA ALA A 149 -11.98 18.93 -0.02
C ALA A 149 -10.46 18.76 0.07
N PHE A 150 -9.87 17.93 -0.77
CA PHE A 150 -8.43 17.75 -0.89
C PHE A 150 -7.70 19.00 -1.40
N MET A 151 -8.34 19.82 -2.25
CA MET A 151 -7.80 21.09 -2.74
C MET A 151 -7.97 22.25 -1.72
N SER A 152 -8.42 21.97 -0.51
CA SER A 152 -8.54 22.95 0.57
C SER A 152 -7.22 23.18 1.31
N PRO A 153 -7.11 24.24 2.17
CA PRO A 153 -5.95 24.43 3.06
C PRO A 153 -5.66 23.21 3.96
N TRP A 154 -6.69 22.44 4.33
CA TRP A 154 -6.51 21.19 5.07
C TRP A 154 -5.81 20.13 4.23
N GLY A 155 -6.20 19.96 2.97
CA GLY A 155 -5.54 19.01 2.06
C GLY A 155 -4.06 19.34 1.87
N MET A 156 -3.69 20.62 1.79
CA MET A 156 -2.29 21.03 1.74
C MET A 156 -1.52 20.61 3.02
N GLN A 157 -2.12 20.80 4.20
CA GLN A 157 -1.52 20.34 5.46
C GLN A 157 -1.35 18.81 5.51
N VAL A 158 -2.30 18.06 4.93
CA VAL A 158 -2.20 16.61 4.81
C VAL A 158 -1.03 16.23 3.89
N ILE A 159 -0.92 16.82 2.70
CA ILE A 159 0.20 16.55 1.79
C ILE A 159 1.55 16.83 2.45
N MET A 160 1.69 17.96 3.14
CA MET A 160 2.94 18.28 3.84
C MET A 160 3.25 17.30 4.98
N ASN A 161 2.24 16.82 5.67
CA ASN A 161 2.38 15.80 6.70
C ASN A 161 2.77 14.44 6.09
N GLU A 162 2.11 14.01 4.99
CA GLU A 162 2.42 12.78 4.27
C GLU A 162 3.81 12.82 3.63
N LEU A 163 4.24 13.97 3.11
CA LEU A 163 5.60 14.17 2.62
C LEU A 163 6.63 13.84 3.70
N LEU A 164 6.41 14.34 4.93
CA LEU A 164 7.33 14.14 6.04
C LEU A 164 7.29 12.70 6.58
N TRP A 165 6.10 12.12 6.76
CA TRP A 165 5.93 10.85 7.47
C TRP A 165 5.88 9.62 6.57
N ILE A 166 5.59 9.78 5.27
CA ILE A 166 5.48 8.68 4.32
C ILE A 166 6.50 8.82 3.20
N TRP A 167 6.47 9.93 2.45
CA TRP A 167 7.26 10.03 1.22
C TRP A 167 8.75 10.07 1.49
N LEU A 168 9.21 10.96 2.37
CA LEU A 168 10.63 11.06 2.71
C LEU A 168 11.18 9.75 3.28
N PRO A 169 10.55 9.09 4.28
CA PRO A 169 11.02 7.81 4.77
C PRO A 169 11.03 6.72 3.69
N ALA A 170 9.97 6.58 2.89
CA ALA A 170 9.87 5.55 1.86
C ALA A 170 10.92 5.73 0.76
N VAL A 171 11.09 6.95 0.24
CA VAL A 171 12.06 7.25 -0.81
C VAL A 171 13.48 7.12 -0.26
N SER A 172 13.77 7.65 0.94
CA SER A 172 15.09 7.51 1.56
C SER A 172 15.47 6.06 1.79
N ALA A 173 14.55 5.25 2.31
CA ALA A 173 14.77 3.82 2.51
C ALA A 173 15.04 3.12 1.16
N ALA A 174 14.26 3.42 0.12
CA ALA A 174 14.45 2.84 -1.21
C ALA A 174 15.83 3.21 -1.80
N VAL A 175 16.24 4.47 -1.68
CA VAL A 175 17.55 4.94 -2.16
C VAL A 175 18.69 4.25 -1.41
N LEU A 176 18.62 4.20 -0.08
CA LEU A 176 19.65 3.57 0.76
C LEU A 176 19.76 2.07 0.46
N VAL A 177 18.66 1.34 0.39
CA VAL A 177 18.69 -0.09 0.07
C VAL A 177 19.22 -0.32 -1.34
N LYS A 178 18.78 0.47 -2.33
CA LYS A 178 19.29 0.32 -3.71
C LYS A 178 20.78 0.62 -3.80
N ALA A 179 21.24 1.67 -3.14
CA ALA A 179 22.67 2.00 -3.08
C ALA A 179 23.49 0.86 -2.43
N SER A 180 23.02 0.32 -1.32
CA SER A 180 23.69 -0.81 -0.64
C SER A 180 23.75 -2.05 -1.54
N LEU A 181 22.70 -2.37 -2.28
CA LEU A 181 22.68 -3.50 -3.23
C LEU A 181 23.65 -3.29 -4.40
N VAL A 182 23.76 -2.05 -4.90
CA VAL A 182 24.75 -1.73 -5.96
C VAL A 182 26.17 -1.85 -5.46
N LEU A 183 26.48 -1.30 -4.29
CA LEU A 183 27.81 -1.38 -3.68
C LEU A 183 28.21 -2.82 -3.38
N ALA A 184 27.28 -3.65 -2.88
CA ALA A 184 27.53 -5.06 -2.64
C ALA A 184 27.90 -5.83 -3.92
N LYS A 185 27.25 -5.51 -5.06
CA LYS A 185 27.58 -6.11 -6.35
C LYS A 185 28.95 -5.68 -6.88
N MET A 186 29.34 -4.43 -6.65
CA MET A 186 30.66 -3.92 -7.08
C MET A 186 31.80 -4.49 -6.24
N GLY A 187 31.56 -4.87 -4.99
CA GLY A 187 32.56 -5.45 -4.08
C GLY A 187 32.71 -6.97 -4.17
N SER A 188 31.87 -7.66 -4.94
CA SER A 188 32.02 -9.11 -5.16
C SER A 188 33.11 -9.34 -6.20
N PRO A 189 34.21 -10.10 -5.90
CA PRO A 189 35.18 -10.48 -6.90
C PRO A 189 34.49 -11.26 -8.03
N GLU A 190 34.83 -10.93 -9.28
CA GLU A 190 34.43 -11.77 -10.40
C GLU A 190 35.13 -13.14 -10.21
N GLU A 191 34.35 -14.17 -9.86
CA GLU A 191 34.82 -15.54 -9.97
C GLU A 191 34.96 -15.83 -11.48
N HIS A 192 36.23 -15.80 -11.92
CA HIS A 192 36.65 -16.24 -13.25
C HIS A 192 36.71 -17.75 -13.32
#